data_6fcf3edabc0c46b7447e6068e881bf0f
#
_entry.id   6fcf3edabc0c46b7447e6068e881bf0f
#
_cell.length_a   1.000
_cell.length_b   1.000
_cell.length_c   1.000
_cell.angle_alpha   90.00
_cell.angle_beta   90.00
_cell.angle_gamma   90.00
#
_symmetry.space_group_name_H-M   'P 1'
#
loop_
_entity.id
_entity.type
_entity.pdbx_description
1 polymer ?
#
loop_
_entity_poly.entity_id
_entity_poly.type
_entity_poly.pdbx_seq_one_letter_code
_entity_poly.pdbx_strand_id
1 'polypeptide(L)'
;YALRKEAIAEKRASWRKATENGFKVGTYEELIPQADLVVNLTPDKQHSDVVRTVQPLMKDGAALGYSHGFNIVEVGEQIRKDITVVMVAPKCPGTEVREEYKRGFGVPTLIAVHPENDPKGEGMAIAKAWAAATGGHRAGVLESSFVAEVKSDLMGEQTILCGMLQAGSLLCFDKLVEEGTDPAYAEKLIQFGWETITEALKQGGITLMMDRLSNPAKLRAYALSEQLKEIMAPLFQKHMDDIISGEFSSGMMADWANDDKKLL
;
A
#
# COMPACT_ATOMS: atom_id res chain seq x y z
N TYR A 1 16.13 5.33 13.70
CA TYR A 1 15.02 4.37 13.70
C TYR A 1 14.53 4.19 15.12
N ALA A 2 13.35 4.72 15.45
CA ALA A 2 12.80 4.67 16.80
C ALA A 2 11.96 3.40 17.03
N LEU A 3 12.13 2.77 18.17
CA LEU A 3 11.43 1.54 18.56
C LEU A 3 10.95 1.62 20.00
N ARG A 4 9.98 0.77 20.37
CA ARG A 4 9.61 0.53 21.76
C ARG A 4 10.80 -0.09 22.52
N LYS A 5 10.92 0.22 23.80
CA LYS A 5 12.03 -0.26 24.67
C LYS A 5 12.17 -1.78 24.66
N GLU A 6 11.04 -2.50 24.71
CA GLU A 6 10.99 -3.95 24.70
C GLU A 6 11.56 -4.53 23.38
N ALA A 7 11.25 -3.90 22.24
CA ALA A 7 11.74 -4.33 20.93
C ALA A 7 13.26 -4.19 20.81
N ILE A 8 13.87 -3.21 21.49
CA ILE A 8 15.32 -3.03 21.57
C ILE A 8 15.93 -4.05 22.52
N ALA A 9 15.38 -4.19 23.72
CA ALA A 9 15.89 -5.11 24.74
C ALA A 9 15.90 -6.57 24.25
N GLU A 10 14.84 -6.99 23.56
CA GLU A 10 14.69 -8.33 23.01
C GLU A 10 15.38 -8.51 21.63
N LYS A 11 15.98 -7.47 21.08
CA LYS A 11 16.60 -7.47 19.74
C LYS A 11 15.69 -8.06 18.68
N ARG A 12 14.42 -7.63 18.66
CA ARG A 12 13.41 -8.10 17.70
C ARG A 12 13.87 -7.87 16.25
N ALA A 13 13.16 -8.49 15.30
CA ALA A 13 13.51 -8.46 13.88
C ALA A 13 13.73 -7.04 13.35
N SER A 14 12.90 -6.08 13.74
CA SER A 14 13.00 -4.66 13.34
C SER A 14 14.30 -4.02 13.84
N TRP A 15 14.71 -4.32 15.07
CA TRP A 15 15.97 -3.84 15.62
C TRP A 15 17.17 -4.38 14.82
N ARG A 16 17.21 -5.69 14.56
CA ARG A 16 18.28 -6.33 13.80
C ARG A 16 18.37 -5.73 12.39
N LYS A 17 17.24 -5.70 11.68
CA LYS A 17 17.18 -5.18 10.32
C LYS A 17 17.61 -3.71 10.21
N ALA A 18 17.20 -2.86 11.15
CA ALA A 18 17.63 -1.46 11.18
C ALA A 18 19.13 -1.32 11.44
N THR A 19 19.66 -2.05 12.42
CA THR A 19 21.08 -2.03 12.78
C THR A 19 21.96 -2.56 11.66
N GLU A 20 21.59 -3.67 11.02
CA GLU A 20 22.30 -4.27 9.88
C GLU A 20 22.34 -3.31 8.66
N ASN A 21 21.35 -2.45 8.52
CA ASN A 21 21.31 -1.41 7.48
C ASN A 21 21.96 -0.08 7.90
N GLY A 22 22.65 -0.03 9.03
CA GLY A 22 23.44 1.14 9.47
C GLY A 22 22.61 2.27 10.09
N PHE A 23 21.34 2.03 10.46
CA PHE A 23 20.53 3.05 11.11
C PHE A 23 20.90 3.20 12.59
N LYS A 24 20.94 4.44 13.08
CA LYS A 24 20.92 4.68 14.53
C LYS A 24 19.58 4.20 15.07
N VAL A 25 19.59 3.28 16.00
CA VAL A 25 18.41 2.75 16.67
C VAL A 25 18.37 3.26 18.10
N GLY A 26 17.20 3.71 18.55
CA GLY A 26 16.95 4.19 19.90
C GLY A 26 15.48 4.08 20.25
N THR A 27 15.14 4.42 21.49
CA THR A 27 13.76 4.44 21.95
C THR A 27 12.98 5.63 21.37
N TYR A 28 11.67 5.61 21.52
CA TYR A 28 10.83 6.77 21.13
C TYR A 28 11.27 8.02 21.89
N GLU A 29 11.50 7.91 23.20
CA GLU A 29 11.88 9.02 24.07
C GLU A 29 13.26 9.62 23.71
N GLU A 30 14.16 8.80 23.18
CA GLU A 30 15.50 9.25 22.77
C GLU A 30 15.50 9.93 21.40
N LEU A 31 14.70 9.45 20.45
CA LEU A 31 14.81 9.87 19.07
C LEU A 31 13.71 10.81 18.59
N ILE A 32 12.47 10.64 19.06
CA ILE A 32 11.34 11.45 18.59
C ILE A 32 11.51 12.94 18.90
N PRO A 33 11.99 13.35 20.10
CA PRO A 33 12.18 14.79 20.39
C PRO A 33 13.17 15.51 19.51
N GLN A 34 14.02 14.77 18.78
CA GLN A 34 15.04 15.33 17.89
C GLN A 34 14.58 15.41 16.43
N ALA A 35 13.47 14.73 16.08
CA ALA A 35 13.04 14.58 14.71
C ALA A 35 12.23 15.77 14.20
N ASP A 36 12.51 16.22 12.98
CA ASP A 36 11.69 17.19 12.24
C ASP A 36 10.53 16.50 11.51
N LEU A 37 10.75 15.26 11.08
CA LEU A 37 9.74 14.40 10.47
C LEU A 37 9.76 13.03 11.15
N VAL A 38 8.64 12.62 11.69
CA VAL A 38 8.41 11.27 12.23
C VAL A 38 7.58 10.50 11.21
N VAL A 39 8.10 9.41 10.68
CA VAL A 39 7.39 8.57 9.70
C VAL A 39 6.89 7.30 10.39
N ASN A 40 5.57 7.14 10.44
CA ASN A 40 4.94 5.94 10.98
C ASN A 40 4.73 4.88 9.88
N LEU A 41 5.54 3.84 9.93
CA LEU A 41 5.50 2.69 9.00
C LEU A 41 5.18 1.38 9.74
N THR A 42 4.52 1.45 10.87
CA THR A 42 4.02 0.28 11.58
C THR A 42 2.77 -0.27 10.88
N PRO A 43 2.35 -1.51 11.13
CA PRO A 43 1.07 -2.01 10.63
C PRO A 43 -0.10 -1.13 11.08
N ASP A 44 -1.13 -0.98 10.27
CA ASP A 44 -2.28 -0.09 10.51
C ASP A 44 -2.93 -0.29 11.88
N LYS A 45 -3.09 -1.55 12.32
CA LYS A 45 -3.62 -1.88 13.64
C LYS A 45 -2.82 -1.31 14.82
N GLN A 46 -1.58 -0.91 14.60
CA GLN A 46 -0.71 -0.32 15.63
C GLN A 46 -0.61 1.20 15.52
N HIS A 47 -1.12 1.80 14.43
CA HIS A 47 -0.94 3.23 14.16
C HIS A 47 -1.42 4.10 15.31
N SER A 48 -2.63 3.88 15.82
CA SER A 48 -3.19 4.69 16.91
C SER A 48 -2.35 4.63 18.18
N ASP A 49 -1.90 3.45 18.59
CA ASP A 49 -1.04 3.28 19.75
C ASP A 49 0.30 3.98 19.60
N VAL A 50 0.90 3.84 18.41
CA VAL A 50 2.17 4.51 18.10
C VAL A 50 1.99 6.02 18.08
N VAL A 51 0.97 6.52 17.40
CA VAL A 51 0.69 7.95 17.30
C VAL A 51 0.45 8.56 18.67
N ARG A 52 -0.39 7.95 19.51
CA ARG A 52 -0.64 8.43 20.90
C ARG A 52 0.61 8.43 21.76
N THR A 53 1.53 7.50 21.49
CA THR A 53 2.81 7.44 22.21
C THR A 53 3.79 8.49 21.72
N VAL A 54 3.88 8.72 20.41
CA VAL A 54 4.92 9.59 19.84
C VAL A 54 4.53 11.07 19.78
N GLN A 55 3.23 11.39 19.61
CA GLN A 55 2.78 12.79 19.54
C GLN A 55 3.27 13.66 20.71
N PRO A 56 3.14 13.22 21.99
CA PRO A 56 3.62 14.02 23.12
C PRO A 56 5.12 14.27 23.13
N LEU A 57 5.88 13.42 22.45
CA LEU A 57 7.33 13.49 22.37
C LEU A 57 7.81 14.34 21.18
N MET A 58 6.95 14.61 20.20
CA MET A 58 7.29 15.39 19.02
C MET A 58 7.48 16.85 19.39
N LYS A 59 8.52 17.48 18.85
CA LYS A 59 8.74 18.91 19.00
C LYS A 59 7.67 19.72 18.31
N ASP A 60 7.46 20.95 18.77
CA ASP A 60 6.48 21.86 18.19
C ASP A 60 6.78 22.14 16.72
N GLY A 61 5.74 22.05 15.89
CA GLY A 61 5.84 22.27 14.46
C GLY A 61 6.60 21.22 13.68
N ALA A 62 6.81 20.01 14.26
CA ALA A 62 7.33 18.86 13.52
C ALA A 62 6.28 18.29 12.54
N ALA A 63 6.69 17.37 11.69
CA ALA A 63 5.80 16.68 10.76
C ALA A 63 5.62 15.20 11.14
N LEU A 64 4.40 14.67 10.91
CA LEU A 64 4.06 13.25 11.01
C LEU A 64 3.72 12.72 9.63
N GLY A 65 4.41 11.67 9.21
CA GLY A 65 4.25 11.05 7.91
C GLY A 65 3.59 9.67 7.98
N TYR A 66 2.66 9.43 7.08
CA TYR A 66 1.99 8.15 6.83
C TYR A 66 2.29 7.61 5.44
N SER A 67 2.24 6.30 5.26
CA SER A 67 2.27 5.67 3.92
C SER A 67 0.93 5.05 3.52
N HIS A 68 -0.08 5.14 4.38
CA HIS A 68 -1.47 4.78 4.13
C HIS A 68 -2.38 5.66 4.98
N GLY A 69 -3.53 6.07 4.44
CA GLY A 69 -4.41 7.04 5.08
C GLY A 69 -5.36 6.48 6.13
N PHE A 70 -5.43 5.17 6.32
CA PHE A 70 -6.44 4.47 7.12
C PHE A 70 -6.62 5.04 8.54
N ASN A 71 -5.52 5.28 9.25
CA ASN A 71 -5.56 5.78 10.63
C ASN A 71 -6.23 7.15 10.76
N ILE A 72 -6.03 8.02 9.79
CA ILE A 72 -6.65 9.36 9.76
C ILE A 72 -8.10 9.28 9.30
N VAL A 73 -8.39 8.51 8.22
CA VAL A 73 -9.69 8.51 7.56
C VAL A 73 -10.70 7.62 8.27
N GLU A 74 -10.33 6.38 8.55
CA GLU A 74 -11.26 5.36 9.04
C GLU A 74 -11.30 5.30 10.57
N VAL A 75 -10.15 5.43 11.22
CA VAL A 75 -10.07 5.48 12.69
C VAL A 75 -10.39 6.88 13.21
N GLY A 76 -10.13 7.93 12.44
CA GLY A 76 -10.36 9.32 12.85
C GLY A 76 -9.38 9.80 13.93
N GLU A 77 -8.13 9.30 13.91
CA GLU A 77 -7.12 9.65 14.90
C GLU A 77 -6.85 11.16 14.90
N GLN A 78 -6.87 11.77 16.07
CA GLN A 78 -6.68 13.19 16.23
C GLN A 78 -5.22 13.54 16.46
N ILE A 79 -4.69 14.42 15.62
CA ILE A 79 -3.30 14.87 15.69
C ILE A 79 -3.25 16.30 16.23
N ARG A 80 -2.23 16.60 17.04
CA ARG A 80 -1.95 17.96 17.54
C ARG A 80 -1.94 18.97 16.39
N LYS A 81 -2.57 20.11 16.56
CA LYS A 81 -2.78 21.11 15.49
C LYS A 81 -1.49 21.82 15.05
N ASP A 82 -0.44 21.78 15.84
CA ASP A 82 0.88 22.32 15.51
C ASP A 82 1.72 21.36 14.64
N ILE A 83 1.30 20.09 14.51
CA ILE A 83 1.99 19.07 13.71
C ILE A 83 1.48 19.11 12.28
N THR A 84 2.39 19.18 11.31
CA THR A 84 2.06 18.97 9.89
C THR A 84 1.88 17.49 9.61
N VAL A 85 0.75 17.08 9.02
CA VAL A 85 0.47 15.67 8.68
C VAL A 85 0.52 15.48 7.17
N VAL A 86 1.42 14.60 6.74
CA VAL A 86 1.62 14.28 5.32
C VAL A 86 1.49 12.80 5.06
N MET A 87 1.16 12.45 3.83
CA MET A 87 1.14 11.08 3.35
C MET A 87 2.00 10.95 2.11
N VAL A 88 2.78 9.87 2.07
CA VAL A 88 3.52 9.43 0.88
C VAL A 88 3.27 7.93 0.75
N ALA A 89 2.39 7.57 -0.16
CA ALA A 89 1.88 6.21 -0.34
C ALA A 89 2.38 5.63 -1.68
N PRO A 90 3.50 4.90 -1.68
CA PRO A 90 3.94 4.12 -2.83
C PRO A 90 2.92 3.01 -3.15
N LYS A 91 2.57 2.85 -4.42
CA LYS A 91 1.53 1.89 -4.84
C LYS A 91 2.12 0.50 -5.08
N CYS A 92 2.77 -0.05 -4.06
CA CYS A 92 3.25 -1.42 -4.00
C CYS A 92 3.67 -1.79 -2.55
N PRO A 93 3.89 -3.07 -2.24
CA PRO A 93 4.45 -3.50 -0.96
C PRO A 93 5.80 -2.84 -0.65
N GLY A 94 6.10 -2.60 0.63
CA GLY A 94 7.30 -1.89 1.06
C GLY A 94 8.63 -2.56 0.66
N THR A 95 8.63 -3.88 0.47
CA THR A 95 9.77 -4.63 -0.08
C THR A 95 10.09 -4.22 -1.51
N GLU A 96 9.06 -4.05 -2.34
CA GLU A 96 9.19 -3.67 -3.74
C GLU A 96 9.65 -2.21 -3.90
N VAL A 97 9.23 -1.30 -3.02
CA VAL A 97 9.77 0.07 -2.99
C VAL A 97 11.29 0.04 -2.90
N ARG A 98 11.84 -0.81 -2.03
CA ARG A 98 13.28 -0.94 -1.84
C ARG A 98 13.97 -1.54 -3.07
N GLU A 99 13.42 -2.59 -3.65
CA GLU A 99 14.02 -3.26 -4.81
C GLU A 99 13.98 -2.38 -6.06
N GLU A 100 12.88 -1.69 -6.33
CA GLU A 100 12.80 -0.73 -7.43
C GLU A 100 13.73 0.48 -7.23
N TYR A 101 13.88 0.94 -5.99
CA TYR A 101 14.87 1.97 -5.67
C TYR A 101 16.31 1.53 -6.00
N LYS A 102 16.71 0.31 -5.60
CA LYS A 102 18.04 -0.25 -5.90
C LYS A 102 18.28 -0.43 -7.39
N ARG A 103 17.25 -0.76 -8.15
CA ARG A 103 17.32 -0.88 -9.63
C ARG A 103 17.44 0.47 -10.33
N GLY A 104 17.37 1.59 -9.60
CA GLY A 104 17.40 2.94 -10.17
C GLY A 104 16.05 3.40 -10.71
N PHE A 105 15.02 2.60 -10.56
CA PHE A 105 13.62 2.96 -10.81
C PHE A 105 12.98 3.49 -9.54
N GLY A 106 11.70 3.75 -9.60
CA GLY A 106 10.88 4.12 -8.46
C GLY A 106 9.54 3.42 -8.58
N VAL A 107 8.66 3.70 -7.64
CA VAL A 107 7.28 3.22 -7.64
C VAL A 107 6.35 4.41 -7.76
N PRO A 108 5.29 4.34 -8.57
CA PRO A 108 4.25 5.37 -8.59
C PRO A 108 3.76 5.65 -7.18
N THR A 109 3.69 6.92 -6.81
CA THR A 109 3.50 7.33 -5.42
C THR A 109 2.42 8.39 -5.34
N LEU A 110 1.44 8.20 -4.45
CA LEU A 110 0.50 9.25 -4.08
C LEU A 110 1.06 10.10 -2.95
N ILE A 111 0.83 11.41 -3.01
CA ILE A 111 1.20 12.32 -1.93
C ILE A 111 -0.01 13.15 -1.52
N ALA A 112 -0.15 13.41 -0.22
CA ALA A 112 -1.21 14.25 0.31
C ALA A 112 -0.78 14.99 1.57
N VAL A 113 -1.51 16.06 1.86
CA VAL A 113 -1.43 16.80 3.14
C VAL A 113 -2.79 16.71 3.80
N HIS A 114 -2.82 16.47 5.11
CA HIS A 114 -4.07 16.52 5.87
C HIS A 114 -4.49 17.97 6.07
N PRO A 115 -5.69 18.39 5.59
CA PRO A 115 -6.05 19.81 5.53
C PRO A 115 -6.09 20.50 6.89
N GLU A 116 -6.40 19.75 7.94
CA GLU A 116 -6.49 20.27 9.31
C GLU A 116 -5.14 20.38 10.04
N ASN A 117 -4.08 19.86 9.44
CA ASN A 117 -2.77 19.67 10.05
C ASN A 117 -1.63 20.11 9.11
N ASP A 118 -1.67 21.38 8.70
CA ASP A 118 -0.58 22.03 7.97
C ASP A 118 -0.45 23.51 8.38
N PRO A 119 -0.08 23.77 9.65
CA PRO A 119 -0.13 25.12 10.20
C PRO A 119 0.81 26.11 9.52
N LYS A 120 1.86 25.63 8.85
CA LYS A 120 2.85 26.45 8.15
C LYS A 120 2.69 26.44 6.62
N GLY A 121 1.80 25.61 6.07
CA GLY A 121 1.66 25.43 4.63
C GLY A 121 2.85 24.74 3.96
N GLU A 122 3.65 24.00 4.72
CA GLU A 122 4.88 23.34 4.23
C GLU A 122 4.65 21.85 3.91
N GLY A 123 3.48 21.31 4.21
CA GLY A 123 3.19 19.88 4.11
C GLY A 123 3.43 19.30 2.72
N MET A 124 3.04 20.00 1.67
CA MET A 124 3.25 19.52 0.31
C MET A 124 4.74 19.50 -0.08
N ALA A 125 5.54 20.45 0.38
CA ALA A 125 6.98 20.45 0.16
C ALA A 125 7.65 19.26 0.86
N ILE A 126 7.24 18.96 2.10
CA ILE A 126 7.72 17.81 2.86
C ILE A 126 7.34 16.49 2.15
N ALA A 127 6.10 16.35 1.72
CA ALA A 127 5.63 15.16 1.00
C ALA A 127 6.40 14.94 -0.31
N LYS A 128 6.61 16.00 -1.11
CA LYS A 128 7.42 15.95 -2.34
C LYS A 128 8.87 15.56 -2.06
N ALA A 129 9.48 16.12 -1.04
CA ALA A 129 10.86 15.79 -0.65
C ALA A 129 10.99 14.32 -0.22
N TRP A 130 10.04 13.81 0.58
CA TRP A 130 10.04 12.41 0.99
C TRP A 130 9.79 11.48 -0.19
N ALA A 131 8.80 11.75 -1.05
CA ALA A 131 8.56 10.97 -2.27
C ALA A 131 9.78 10.93 -3.20
N ALA A 132 10.50 12.04 -3.32
CA ALA A 132 11.76 12.10 -4.06
C ALA A 132 12.86 11.25 -3.43
N ALA A 133 13.00 11.31 -2.09
CA ALA A 133 13.99 10.52 -1.34
C ALA A 133 13.77 9.00 -1.47
N THR A 134 12.52 8.54 -1.61
CA THR A 134 12.18 7.14 -1.83
C THR A 134 12.18 6.70 -3.30
N GLY A 135 12.49 7.61 -4.22
CA GLY A 135 12.61 7.32 -5.66
C GLY A 135 11.29 7.46 -6.44
N GLY A 136 10.19 7.83 -5.80
CA GLY A 136 8.87 7.96 -6.45
C GLY A 136 8.86 8.93 -7.64
N HIS A 137 9.69 9.98 -7.59
CA HIS A 137 9.82 10.96 -8.68
C HIS A 137 10.28 10.35 -10.02
N ARG A 138 10.89 9.15 -10.01
CA ARG A 138 11.34 8.46 -11.23
C ARG A 138 10.21 7.72 -11.93
N ALA A 139 9.17 7.31 -11.17
CA ALA A 139 8.04 6.57 -11.70
C ALA A 139 6.77 7.42 -11.86
N GLY A 140 6.68 8.50 -11.11
CA GLY A 140 5.57 9.44 -11.11
C GLY A 140 5.01 9.67 -9.71
N VAL A 141 4.73 10.94 -9.41
CA VAL A 141 4.14 11.38 -8.15
C VAL A 141 2.84 12.11 -8.45
N LEU A 142 1.75 11.66 -7.85
CA LEU A 142 0.43 12.25 -8.02
C LEU A 142 -0.05 12.87 -6.70
N GLU A 143 -0.49 14.12 -6.78
CA GLU A 143 -1.16 14.77 -5.66
C GLU A 143 -2.55 14.16 -5.46
N SER A 144 -2.89 13.80 -4.24
CA SER A 144 -4.10 13.09 -3.85
C SER A 144 -4.65 13.67 -2.54
N SER A 145 -5.53 12.92 -1.89
CA SER A 145 -5.98 13.18 -0.53
C SER A 145 -5.94 11.88 0.28
N PHE A 146 -5.92 11.98 1.60
CA PHE A 146 -6.02 10.81 2.48
C PHE A 146 -7.25 9.95 2.16
N VAL A 147 -8.40 10.58 1.94
CA VAL A 147 -9.65 9.89 1.60
C VAL A 147 -9.57 9.18 0.25
N ALA A 148 -9.06 9.85 -0.78
CA ALA A 148 -8.95 9.26 -2.11
C ALA A 148 -7.93 8.11 -2.14
N GLU A 149 -6.84 8.24 -1.39
CA GLU A 149 -5.84 7.19 -1.27
C GLU A 149 -6.43 5.94 -0.64
N VAL A 150 -7.07 6.05 0.54
CA VAL A 150 -7.68 4.91 1.25
C VAL A 150 -8.69 4.19 0.36
N LYS A 151 -9.60 4.94 -0.27
CA LYS A 151 -10.61 4.34 -1.15
C LYS A 151 -10.01 3.63 -2.34
N SER A 152 -9.06 4.26 -3.02
CA SER A 152 -8.44 3.67 -4.21
C SER A 152 -7.53 2.48 -3.87
N ASP A 153 -6.87 2.52 -2.73
CA ASP A 153 -6.02 1.44 -2.25
C ASP A 153 -6.87 0.21 -1.91
N LEU A 154 -7.81 0.35 -0.98
CA LEU A 154 -8.69 -0.74 -0.59
C LEU A 154 -9.45 -1.34 -1.78
N MET A 155 -9.98 -0.50 -2.67
CA MET A 155 -10.69 -0.97 -3.85
C MET A 155 -9.77 -1.69 -4.83
N GLY A 156 -8.65 -1.07 -5.21
CA GLY A 156 -7.77 -1.60 -6.25
C GLY A 156 -7.01 -2.84 -5.81
N GLU A 157 -6.42 -2.79 -4.61
CA GLU A 157 -5.63 -3.91 -4.10
C GLU A 157 -6.50 -5.16 -3.89
N GLN A 158 -7.63 -5.01 -3.23
CA GLN A 158 -8.45 -6.15 -2.82
C GLN A 158 -9.25 -6.76 -3.98
N THR A 159 -9.65 -5.97 -4.97
CA THR A 159 -10.39 -6.49 -6.12
C THR A 159 -9.46 -7.01 -7.21
N ILE A 160 -8.70 -6.14 -7.88
CA ILE A 160 -7.95 -6.53 -9.09
C ILE A 160 -6.56 -7.08 -8.79
N LEU A 161 -5.82 -6.44 -7.88
CA LEU A 161 -4.40 -6.79 -7.69
C LEU A 161 -4.23 -8.09 -6.91
N CYS A 162 -5.08 -8.37 -5.94
CA CYS A 162 -5.03 -9.59 -5.14
C CYS A 162 -6.21 -10.52 -5.44
N GLY A 163 -7.44 -10.05 -5.35
CA GLY A 163 -8.62 -10.88 -5.50
C GLY A 163 -8.74 -11.53 -6.89
N MET A 164 -8.76 -10.74 -7.94
CA MET A 164 -8.93 -11.23 -9.30
C MET A 164 -7.70 -11.99 -9.80
N LEU A 165 -6.50 -11.50 -9.50
CA LEU A 165 -5.25 -12.18 -9.87
C LEU A 165 -5.21 -13.58 -9.26
N GLN A 166 -5.54 -13.71 -7.98
CA GLN A 166 -5.60 -15.01 -7.31
C GLN A 166 -6.67 -15.91 -7.91
N ALA A 167 -7.91 -15.44 -8.00
CA ALA A 167 -9.02 -16.23 -8.52
C ALA A 167 -8.79 -16.68 -9.97
N GLY A 168 -8.37 -15.78 -10.84
CA GLY A 168 -8.07 -16.10 -12.24
C GLY A 168 -6.93 -17.07 -12.40
N SER A 169 -5.87 -16.93 -11.60
CA SER A 169 -4.72 -17.85 -11.62
C SER A 169 -5.10 -19.25 -11.19
N LEU A 170 -5.83 -19.39 -10.08
CA LEU A 170 -6.27 -20.69 -9.57
C LEU A 170 -7.23 -21.39 -10.54
N LEU A 171 -8.23 -20.68 -11.05
CA LEU A 171 -9.16 -21.26 -12.02
C LEU A 171 -8.46 -21.71 -13.31
N CYS A 172 -7.49 -20.95 -13.80
CA CYS A 172 -6.72 -21.34 -14.97
C CYS A 172 -5.84 -22.55 -14.67
N PHE A 173 -5.17 -22.57 -13.52
CA PHE A 173 -4.35 -23.69 -13.06
C PHE A 173 -5.17 -24.98 -12.98
N ASP A 174 -6.29 -24.94 -12.26
CA ASP A 174 -7.15 -26.11 -12.07
C ASP A 174 -7.61 -26.69 -13.42
N LYS A 175 -8.05 -25.83 -14.35
CA LYS A 175 -8.51 -26.29 -15.66
C LYS A 175 -7.38 -26.89 -16.50
N LEU A 176 -6.18 -26.36 -16.46
CA LEU A 176 -5.02 -26.92 -17.18
C LEU A 176 -4.64 -28.29 -16.62
N VAL A 177 -4.64 -28.45 -15.31
CA VAL A 177 -4.31 -29.72 -14.64
C VAL A 177 -5.40 -30.79 -14.89
N GLU A 178 -6.68 -30.39 -14.82
CA GLU A 178 -7.81 -31.29 -15.16
C GLU A 178 -7.68 -31.85 -16.60
N GLU A 179 -7.18 -31.05 -17.54
CA GLU A 179 -6.93 -31.45 -18.93
C GLU A 179 -5.59 -32.18 -19.13
N GLY A 180 -4.88 -32.52 -18.05
CA GLY A 180 -3.67 -33.32 -18.07
C GLY A 180 -2.36 -32.55 -18.23
N THR A 181 -2.38 -31.22 -18.08
CA THR A 181 -1.14 -30.42 -18.04
C THR A 181 -0.36 -30.72 -16.76
N ASP A 182 0.96 -30.86 -16.88
CA ASP A 182 1.83 -31.01 -15.70
C ASP A 182 1.69 -29.80 -14.76
N PRO A 183 1.45 -30.02 -13.45
CA PRO A 183 1.21 -28.93 -12.50
C PRO A 183 2.35 -27.91 -12.41
N ALA A 184 3.62 -28.36 -12.44
CA ALA A 184 4.75 -27.45 -12.34
C ALA A 184 4.89 -26.59 -13.61
N TYR A 185 4.54 -27.15 -14.76
CA TYR A 185 4.47 -26.39 -16.01
C TYR A 185 3.31 -25.38 -16.00
N ALA A 186 2.12 -25.77 -15.54
CA ALA A 186 0.96 -24.90 -15.46
C ALA A 186 1.23 -23.69 -14.55
N GLU A 187 1.82 -23.92 -13.37
CA GLU A 187 2.23 -22.87 -12.43
C GLU A 187 3.16 -21.85 -13.10
N LYS A 188 4.22 -22.32 -13.74
CA LYS A 188 5.20 -21.45 -14.41
C LYS A 188 4.62 -20.69 -15.59
N LEU A 189 3.76 -21.31 -16.37
CA LEU A 189 3.08 -20.67 -17.49
C LEU A 189 2.23 -19.48 -17.03
N ILE A 190 1.46 -19.65 -15.97
CA ILE A 190 0.62 -18.60 -15.39
C ILE A 190 1.48 -17.47 -14.82
N GLN A 191 2.51 -17.80 -14.04
CA GLN A 191 3.45 -16.82 -13.47
C GLN A 191 4.07 -15.95 -14.59
N PHE A 192 4.69 -16.58 -15.59
CA PHE A 192 5.33 -15.85 -16.69
C PHE A 192 4.33 -15.07 -17.55
N GLY A 193 3.11 -15.57 -17.67
CA GLY A 193 2.03 -14.85 -18.33
C GLY A 193 1.72 -13.53 -17.64
N TRP A 194 1.57 -13.54 -16.32
CA TRP A 194 1.34 -12.32 -15.52
C TRP A 194 2.51 -11.36 -15.62
N GLU A 195 3.74 -11.82 -15.46
CA GLU A 195 4.94 -10.98 -15.56
C GLU A 195 5.02 -10.26 -16.92
N THR A 196 4.79 -10.98 -18.00
CA THR A 196 4.87 -10.45 -19.35
C THR A 196 3.75 -9.45 -19.65
N ILE A 197 2.52 -9.78 -19.28
CA ILE A 197 1.36 -8.93 -19.59
C ILE A 197 1.34 -7.65 -18.73
N THR A 198 1.75 -7.74 -17.48
CA THR A 198 1.84 -6.57 -16.61
C THR A 198 2.94 -5.60 -17.03
N GLU A 199 4.03 -6.09 -17.63
CA GLU A 199 5.05 -5.21 -18.22
C GLU A 199 4.48 -4.40 -19.40
N ALA A 200 3.66 -5.01 -20.24
CA ALA A 200 2.97 -4.30 -21.32
C ALA A 200 1.98 -3.25 -20.78
N LEU A 201 1.25 -3.61 -19.72
CA LEU A 201 0.34 -2.72 -19.02
C LEU A 201 1.08 -1.48 -18.44
N LYS A 202 2.25 -1.70 -17.83
CA LYS A 202 3.12 -0.64 -17.27
C LYS A 202 3.57 0.36 -18.33
N GLN A 203 3.89 -0.11 -19.54
CA GLN A 203 4.43 0.73 -20.62
C GLN A 203 3.38 1.60 -21.31
N GLY A 204 2.14 1.16 -21.44
CA GLY A 204 1.13 1.91 -22.19
C GLY A 204 -0.32 1.54 -21.88
N GLY A 205 -0.57 1.02 -20.69
CA GLY A 205 -1.91 0.68 -20.22
C GLY A 205 -2.56 -0.47 -20.98
N ILE A 206 -3.86 -0.64 -20.75
CA ILE A 206 -4.65 -1.73 -21.35
C ILE A 206 -4.61 -1.67 -22.89
N THR A 207 -4.59 -0.50 -23.47
CA THR A 207 -4.54 -0.33 -24.94
C THR A 207 -3.29 -0.97 -25.52
N LEU A 208 -2.11 -0.63 -25.01
CA LEU A 208 -0.87 -1.21 -25.49
C LEU A 208 -0.80 -2.73 -25.20
N MET A 209 -1.28 -3.14 -24.04
CA MET A 209 -1.36 -4.56 -23.69
C MET A 209 -2.19 -5.32 -24.76
N MET A 210 -3.37 -4.83 -25.08
CA MET A 210 -4.24 -5.44 -26.09
C MET A 210 -3.64 -5.39 -27.50
N ASP A 211 -2.94 -4.31 -27.85
CA ASP A 211 -2.33 -4.16 -29.19
C ASP A 211 -1.20 -5.16 -29.47
N ARG A 212 -0.59 -5.71 -28.43
CA ARG A 212 0.45 -6.73 -28.55
C ARG A 212 -0.11 -8.15 -28.77
N LEU A 213 -1.41 -8.34 -28.61
CA LEU A 213 -2.04 -9.64 -28.86
C LEU A 213 -2.32 -9.86 -30.35
N SER A 214 -2.36 -11.13 -30.79
CA SER A 214 -2.88 -11.50 -32.12
C SER A 214 -4.37 -11.18 -32.25
N ASN A 215 -4.86 -10.94 -33.43
CA ASN A 215 -6.28 -10.61 -33.64
C ASN A 215 -7.26 -11.65 -33.07
N PRO A 216 -7.06 -12.98 -33.27
CA PRO A 216 -7.93 -13.96 -32.62
C PRO A 216 -7.92 -13.88 -31.09
N ALA A 217 -6.74 -13.65 -30.49
CA ALA A 217 -6.61 -13.51 -29.05
C ALA A 217 -7.33 -12.26 -28.53
N LYS A 218 -7.19 -11.11 -29.22
CA LYS A 218 -7.92 -9.88 -28.89
C LYS A 218 -9.43 -10.09 -28.87
N LEU A 219 -9.98 -10.67 -29.92
CA LEU A 219 -11.42 -10.91 -30.04
C LEU A 219 -11.94 -11.82 -28.92
N ARG A 220 -11.22 -12.90 -28.62
CA ARG A 220 -11.63 -13.80 -27.55
C ARG A 220 -11.49 -13.18 -26.16
N ALA A 221 -10.38 -12.49 -25.91
CA ALA A 221 -10.15 -11.78 -24.64
C ALA A 221 -11.23 -10.71 -24.41
N TYR A 222 -11.60 -9.95 -25.45
CA TYR A 222 -12.66 -8.96 -25.34
C TYR A 222 -14.00 -9.62 -25.01
N ALA A 223 -14.40 -10.67 -25.74
CA ALA A 223 -15.66 -11.37 -25.46
C ALA A 223 -15.72 -11.97 -24.04
N LEU A 224 -14.61 -12.51 -23.55
CA LEU A 224 -14.52 -13.01 -22.17
C LEU A 224 -14.59 -11.87 -21.16
N SER A 225 -13.95 -10.73 -21.44
CA SER A 225 -13.99 -9.57 -20.52
C SER A 225 -15.39 -9.04 -20.33
N GLU A 226 -16.22 -9.01 -21.39
CA GLU A 226 -17.62 -8.59 -21.27
C GLU A 226 -18.44 -9.54 -20.37
N GLN A 227 -18.24 -10.86 -20.51
CA GLN A 227 -18.88 -11.85 -19.64
C GLN A 227 -18.42 -11.73 -18.20
N LEU A 228 -17.11 -11.52 -17.98
CA LEU A 228 -16.55 -11.34 -16.64
C LEU A 228 -17.08 -10.06 -15.98
N LYS A 229 -17.26 -8.97 -16.73
CA LYS A 229 -17.86 -7.74 -16.19
C LYS A 229 -19.23 -7.98 -15.60
N GLU A 230 -20.10 -8.73 -16.30
CA GLU A 230 -21.44 -9.03 -15.80
C GLU A 230 -21.42 -9.80 -14.48
N ILE A 231 -20.49 -10.77 -14.35
CA ILE A 231 -20.33 -11.58 -13.12
C ILE A 231 -19.71 -10.76 -11.99
N MET A 232 -18.71 -9.94 -12.30
CA MET A 232 -17.90 -9.26 -11.30
C MET A 232 -18.49 -7.91 -10.85
N ALA A 233 -19.25 -7.22 -11.69
CA ALA A 233 -19.77 -5.89 -11.37
C ALA A 233 -20.53 -5.85 -10.03
N PRO A 234 -21.42 -6.79 -9.69
CA PRO A 234 -22.09 -6.79 -8.39
C PRO A 234 -21.13 -6.95 -7.20
N LEU A 235 -20.07 -7.73 -7.35
CA LEU A 235 -19.06 -7.93 -6.30
C LEU A 235 -18.23 -6.67 -6.08
N PHE A 236 -17.82 -6.01 -7.16
CA PHE A 236 -17.09 -4.75 -7.12
C PHE A 236 -17.93 -3.63 -6.52
N GLN A 237 -19.21 -3.57 -6.89
CA GLN A 237 -20.14 -2.58 -6.33
C GLN A 237 -20.31 -2.78 -4.83
N LYS A 238 -20.60 -4.02 -4.40
CA LYS A 238 -20.74 -4.32 -2.97
C LYS A 238 -19.47 -3.95 -2.20
N HIS A 239 -18.30 -4.31 -2.70
CA HIS A 239 -17.05 -3.98 -2.03
C HIS A 239 -16.82 -2.46 -1.91
N MET A 240 -17.13 -1.71 -2.96
CA MET A 240 -17.07 -0.24 -2.89
C MET A 240 -18.08 0.33 -1.89
N ASP A 241 -19.29 -0.22 -1.83
CA ASP A 241 -20.31 0.19 -0.87
C ASP A 241 -19.84 -0.09 0.58
N ASP A 242 -19.22 -1.24 0.83
CA ASP A 242 -18.65 -1.62 2.13
C ASP A 242 -17.51 -0.66 2.55
N ILE A 243 -16.68 -0.22 1.59
CA ILE A 243 -15.64 0.78 1.83
C ILE A 243 -16.27 2.15 2.15
N ILE A 244 -17.23 2.60 1.36
CA ILE A 244 -17.87 3.91 1.52
C ILE A 244 -18.67 4.00 2.81
N SER A 245 -19.39 2.93 3.19
CA SER A 245 -20.19 2.88 4.41
C SER A 245 -19.36 2.73 5.69
N GLY A 246 -18.07 2.34 5.58
CA GLY A 246 -17.23 1.99 6.71
C GLY A 246 -17.47 0.58 7.28
N GLU A 247 -18.30 -0.24 6.65
CA GLU A 247 -18.54 -1.63 7.06
C GLU A 247 -17.26 -2.45 6.98
N PHE A 248 -16.49 -2.29 5.89
CA PHE A 248 -15.18 -2.92 5.73
C PHE A 248 -14.24 -2.54 6.88
N SER A 249 -14.06 -1.26 7.14
CA SER A 249 -13.13 -0.75 8.16
C SER A 249 -13.53 -1.16 9.56
N SER A 250 -14.83 -1.14 9.86
CA SER A 250 -15.39 -1.59 11.14
C SER A 250 -15.17 -3.08 11.36
N GLY A 251 -15.36 -3.90 10.32
CA GLY A 251 -15.10 -5.33 10.35
C GLY A 251 -13.63 -5.65 10.60
N MET A 252 -12.72 -4.93 9.93
CA MET A 252 -11.28 -5.08 10.10
C MET A 252 -10.81 -4.67 11.50
N MET A 253 -11.29 -3.53 12.02
CA MET A 253 -10.96 -3.08 13.37
C MET A 253 -11.49 -4.04 14.45
N ALA A 254 -12.66 -4.64 14.23
CA ALA A 254 -13.21 -5.66 15.14
C ALA A 254 -12.37 -6.93 15.13
N ASP A 255 -11.82 -7.34 13.99
CA ASP A 255 -10.92 -8.49 13.91
C ASP A 255 -9.58 -8.20 14.59
N TRP A 256 -9.02 -7.00 14.44
CA TRP A 256 -7.83 -6.57 15.17
C TRP A 256 -8.02 -6.64 16.70
N ALA A 257 -9.20 -6.24 17.19
CA ALA A 257 -9.53 -6.34 18.60
C ALA A 257 -9.63 -7.79 19.11
N ASN A 258 -9.81 -8.75 18.22
CA ASN A 258 -9.88 -10.20 18.50
C ASN A 258 -8.59 -10.95 18.10
N ASP A 259 -7.45 -10.28 18.07
CA ASP A 259 -6.14 -10.86 17.73
C ASP A 259 -6.06 -11.48 16.33
N ASP A 260 -6.69 -10.84 15.34
CA ASP A 260 -6.66 -11.26 13.93
C ASP A 260 -7.18 -12.71 13.69
N LYS A 261 -8.16 -13.16 14.46
CA LYS A 261 -8.64 -14.55 14.42
C LYS A 261 -9.29 -14.98 13.12
N LYS A 262 -9.66 -14.03 12.25
CA LYS A 262 -10.17 -14.31 10.90
C LYS A 262 -9.06 -14.36 9.85
N LEU A 263 -7.87 -13.93 10.19
CA LEU A 263 -6.67 -14.05 9.38
C LEU A 263 -6.05 -15.44 9.61
N LEU A 264 -6.61 -16.49 8.98
CA LEU A 264 -6.12 -17.89 9.02
C LEU A 264 -6.28 -18.62 10.35
#